data_50dddbb11e6ac102087a52a8d56ec458
#
_entry.id   50dddbb11e6ac102087a52a8d56ec458
#
_cell.length_a   1.000
_cell.length_b   1.000
_cell.length_c   1.000
_cell.angle_alpha   90.00
_cell.angle_beta   90.00
_cell.angle_gamma   90.00
#
_symmetry.space_group_name_H-M   'P 1'
#
loop_
_entity.id
_entity.type
_entity.pdbx_description
1 polymer ?
#
loop_
_entity_poly.entity_id
_entity_poly.type
_entity_poly.pdbx_seq_one_letter_code
_entity_poly.pdbx_strand_id
1 'polypeptide(L)'
;MSNTQQSKGTKRKSASSGRAVAAARADRDNKRKNIVAAIVIVVIAAAVFGGVFLQKQKATTAAQSVIPAVTVAGAAQYPVVLDPATATVLAGKPTAPTTIDAYEDFLCPICGEFESANFPAMEKQLEAGTIKVRYHMLNLLDDRSTPSGYSTMAANTALAVAAAAPDKFIDFHDSLFSKQPEENGPGWTQAQLSNLAGRLGVSGPAFDSVVNGNTYGAKIQSNLTAAEADPALQQQGAFGTPTVVANGKVVNWQQDPNWLSSVVPTH
;
A
#
# COMPACT_ATOMS: atom_id res chain seq x y z
N MET A 1 -94.62 -13.11 60.04
CA MET A 1 -94.63 -11.72 59.65
C MET A 1 -93.23 -11.16 59.96
N SER A 2 -92.33 -11.01 59.00
CA SER A 2 -91.25 -10.08 59.07
C SER A 2 -90.39 -10.25 57.84
N ASN A 3 -90.27 -9.22 57.15
CA ASN A 3 -89.64 -9.06 55.90
C ASN A 3 -88.14 -8.77 56.12
N THR A 4 -87.27 -9.46 55.45
CA THR A 4 -85.82 -9.15 55.47
C THR A 4 -85.32 -8.89 54.05
N GLN A 5 -85.16 -7.67 53.71
CA GLN A 5 -84.48 -7.25 52.49
C GLN A 5 -82.93 -7.32 52.60
N GLN A 6 -82.34 -8.03 51.71
CA GLN A 6 -80.90 -8.12 51.57
C GLN A 6 -80.35 -7.03 50.57
N SER A 7 -79.48 -6.22 51.11
CA SER A 7 -78.73 -5.22 50.37
C SER A 7 -77.63 -5.92 49.54
N LYS A 8 -77.71 -5.81 48.21
CA LYS A 8 -76.60 -6.09 47.25
C LYS A 8 -75.99 -4.76 46.88
N GLY A 9 -74.83 -4.50 47.39
CA GLY A 9 -74.09 -3.29 47.04
C GLY A 9 -72.59 -3.47 46.94
N THR A 10 -72.08 -3.10 45.84
CA THR A 10 -70.73 -2.56 45.63
C THR A 10 -69.53 -3.49 45.76
N LYS A 11 -69.28 -4.30 44.75
CA LYS A 11 -67.91 -4.89 44.47
C LYS A 11 -67.44 -4.81 43.01
N ARG A 12 -67.93 -3.88 42.24
CA ARG A 12 -67.57 -3.80 40.78
C ARG A 12 -66.70 -2.61 40.37
N LYS A 13 -66.24 -1.70 41.22
CA LYS A 13 -65.51 -0.49 40.86
C LYS A 13 -63.97 -0.56 41.03
N SER A 14 -63.40 -1.53 41.70
CA SER A 14 -61.96 -1.56 41.96
C SER A 14 -61.13 -2.32 40.85
N ALA A 15 -61.76 -3.16 40.03
CA ALA A 15 -61.09 -3.95 39.02
C ALA A 15 -60.81 -3.19 37.67
N SER A 16 -61.56 -2.10 37.41
CA SER A 16 -61.36 -1.33 36.15
C SER A 16 -60.20 -0.32 36.20
N SER A 17 -59.91 0.22 37.39
CA SER A 17 -58.82 1.21 37.55
C SER A 17 -57.42 0.57 37.44
N GLY A 18 -57.26 -0.66 37.94
CA GLY A 18 -55.99 -1.38 37.83
C GLY A 18 -55.60 -1.74 36.37
N ARG A 19 -56.62 -2.12 35.57
CA ARG A 19 -56.35 -2.42 34.11
C ARG A 19 -56.01 -1.17 33.33
N ALA A 20 -56.61 -0.03 33.58
CA ALA A 20 -56.29 1.22 32.89
C ALA A 20 -54.88 1.73 33.21
N VAL A 21 -54.43 1.61 34.47
CA VAL A 21 -53.07 1.99 34.87
C VAL A 21 -52.02 1.04 34.30
N ALA A 22 -52.29 -0.27 34.22
CA ALA A 22 -51.40 -1.25 33.60
C ALA A 22 -51.26 -1.03 32.08
N ALA A 23 -52.37 -0.73 31.37
CA ALA A 23 -52.36 -0.41 29.96
C ALA A 23 -51.57 0.91 29.64
N ALA A 24 -51.76 1.94 30.50
CA ALA A 24 -50.99 3.19 30.33
C ALA A 24 -49.48 3.05 30.60
N ARG A 25 -49.10 2.15 31.52
CA ARG A 25 -47.68 1.81 31.75
C ARG A 25 -47.09 1.02 30.57
N ALA A 26 -47.79 0.04 30.05
CA ALA A 26 -47.35 -0.75 28.88
C ALA A 26 -47.21 0.12 27.61
N ASP A 27 -48.11 1.07 27.38
CA ASP A 27 -48.01 2.01 26.26
C ASP A 27 -46.81 2.96 26.41
N ARG A 28 -46.52 3.42 27.63
CA ARG A 28 -45.36 4.27 27.92
C ARG A 28 -44.03 3.51 27.72
N ASP A 29 -43.97 2.25 28.15
CA ASP A 29 -42.80 1.41 27.99
C ASP A 29 -42.55 1.04 26.51
N ASN A 30 -43.60 0.79 25.72
CA ASN A 30 -43.49 0.58 24.29
C ASN A 30 -43.04 1.84 23.55
N LYS A 31 -43.57 3.02 23.91
CA LYS A 31 -43.09 4.29 23.35
C LYS A 31 -41.63 4.54 23.67
N ARG A 32 -41.16 4.27 24.90
CA ARG A 32 -39.74 4.37 25.26
C ARG A 32 -38.88 3.41 24.45
N LYS A 33 -39.27 2.14 24.29
CA LYS A 33 -38.52 1.16 23.47
C LYS A 33 -38.44 1.59 22.04
N ASN A 34 -39.54 2.10 21.47
CA ASN A 34 -39.54 2.59 20.07
C ASN A 34 -38.67 3.84 19.90
N ILE A 35 -38.63 4.75 20.85
CA ILE A 35 -37.75 5.92 20.84
C ILE A 35 -36.27 5.49 20.93
N VAL A 36 -35.95 4.58 21.85
CA VAL A 36 -34.56 4.05 21.97
C VAL A 36 -34.14 3.32 20.71
N ALA A 37 -35.02 2.49 20.12
CA ALA A 37 -34.74 1.81 18.87
C ALA A 37 -34.50 2.80 17.71
N ALA A 38 -35.31 3.86 17.61
CA ALA A 38 -35.13 4.90 16.61
C ALA A 38 -33.80 5.65 16.78
N ILE A 39 -33.41 5.98 18.01
CA ILE A 39 -32.12 6.63 18.31
C ILE A 39 -30.96 5.72 17.94
N VAL A 40 -31.01 4.42 18.25
CA VAL A 40 -29.97 3.46 17.90
C VAL A 40 -29.82 3.35 16.39
N ILE A 41 -30.93 3.30 15.64
CA ILE A 41 -30.88 3.27 14.16
C ILE A 41 -30.25 4.54 13.61
N VAL A 42 -30.58 5.71 14.14
CA VAL A 42 -30.01 6.99 13.69
C VAL A 42 -28.50 7.05 14.00
N VAL A 43 -28.06 6.56 15.15
CA VAL A 43 -26.63 6.51 15.53
C VAL A 43 -25.86 5.55 14.60
N ILE A 44 -26.41 4.38 14.30
CA ILE A 44 -25.80 3.43 13.38
C ILE A 44 -25.74 4.03 11.97
N ALA A 45 -26.81 4.64 11.50
CA ALA A 45 -26.82 5.32 10.20
C ALA A 45 -25.79 6.45 10.14
N ALA A 46 -25.69 7.28 11.18
CA ALA A 46 -24.69 8.34 11.24
C ALA A 46 -23.25 7.80 11.27
N ALA A 47 -22.99 6.69 11.96
CA ALA A 47 -21.69 6.03 11.98
C ALA A 47 -21.32 5.44 10.59
N VAL A 48 -22.26 4.80 9.92
CA VAL A 48 -22.04 4.24 8.57
C VAL A 48 -21.87 5.35 7.53
N PHE A 49 -22.75 6.35 7.51
CA PHE A 49 -22.65 7.48 6.59
C PHE A 49 -21.43 8.35 6.87
N GLY A 50 -21.11 8.58 8.16
CA GLY A 50 -19.90 9.31 8.55
C GLY A 50 -18.62 8.57 8.13
N GLY A 51 -18.56 7.25 8.34
CA GLY A 51 -17.45 6.41 7.92
C GLY A 51 -17.24 6.44 6.41
N VAL A 52 -18.31 6.25 5.63
CA VAL A 52 -18.26 6.32 4.16
C VAL A 52 -17.89 7.73 3.67
N PHE A 53 -18.37 8.78 4.33
CA PHE A 53 -18.04 10.16 3.98
C PHE A 53 -16.56 10.47 4.24
N LEU A 54 -16.02 10.07 5.40
CA LEU A 54 -14.60 10.22 5.74
C LEU A 54 -13.70 9.41 4.80
N GLN A 55 -14.12 8.21 4.43
CA GLN A 55 -13.39 7.38 3.47
C GLN A 55 -13.40 8.00 2.07
N LYS A 56 -14.53 8.57 1.62
CA LYS A 56 -14.61 9.34 0.36
C LYS A 56 -13.74 10.59 0.40
N GLN A 57 -13.71 11.33 1.50
CA GLN A 57 -12.82 12.50 1.64
C GLN A 57 -11.34 12.10 1.57
N LYS A 58 -10.92 11.02 2.26
CA LYS A 58 -9.55 10.52 2.16
C LYS A 58 -9.21 10.09 0.73
N ALA A 59 -10.10 9.38 0.05
CA ALA A 59 -9.91 8.99 -1.35
C ALA A 59 -9.83 10.20 -2.30
N THR A 60 -10.64 11.23 -2.08
CA THR A 60 -10.62 12.46 -2.91
C THR A 60 -9.32 13.25 -2.67
N THR A 61 -8.84 13.35 -1.42
CA THR A 61 -7.58 14.01 -1.10
C THR A 61 -6.39 13.24 -1.68
N ALA A 62 -6.40 11.90 -1.61
CA ALA A 62 -5.37 11.07 -2.23
C ALA A 62 -5.37 11.23 -3.77
N ALA A 63 -6.55 11.29 -4.40
CA ALA A 63 -6.68 11.48 -5.84
C ALA A 63 -6.18 12.87 -6.32
N GLN A 64 -6.14 13.87 -5.46
CA GLN A 64 -5.60 15.21 -5.74
C GLN A 64 -4.13 15.36 -5.40
N SER A 65 -3.54 14.43 -4.64
CA SER A 65 -2.13 14.47 -4.31
C SER A 65 -1.28 14.10 -5.53
N VAL A 66 -0.13 14.72 -5.63
CA VAL A 66 0.84 14.53 -6.72
C VAL A 66 2.09 13.90 -6.12
N ILE A 67 2.59 12.85 -6.76
CA ILE A 67 3.89 12.27 -6.37
C ILE A 67 4.97 13.30 -6.73
N PRO A 68 5.79 13.79 -5.79
CA PRO A 68 6.87 14.69 -6.12
C PRO A 68 7.83 14.04 -7.13
N ALA A 69 8.20 14.75 -8.19
CA ALA A 69 9.26 14.29 -9.07
C ALA A 69 10.61 14.62 -8.44
N VAL A 70 11.40 13.61 -8.19
CA VAL A 70 12.78 13.72 -7.72
C VAL A 70 13.70 13.57 -8.93
N THR A 71 14.78 14.33 -8.98
CA THR A 71 15.84 14.18 -9.96
C THR A 71 17.13 13.86 -9.21
N VAL A 72 17.68 12.70 -9.52
CA VAL A 72 18.93 12.22 -8.92
C VAL A 72 20.09 12.72 -9.75
N ALA A 73 20.98 13.51 -9.14
CA ALA A 73 22.02 14.25 -9.84
C ALA A 73 22.99 13.34 -10.62
N GLY A 74 23.29 12.16 -10.07
CA GLY A 74 24.21 11.17 -10.65
C GLY A 74 23.58 10.17 -11.61
N ALA A 75 22.25 10.11 -11.69
CA ALA A 75 21.55 9.07 -12.45
C ALA A 75 21.90 9.02 -13.93
N ALA A 76 22.24 10.15 -14.53
CA ALA A 76 22.65 10.21 -15.93
C ALA A 76 24.12 9.80 -16.17
N GLN A 77 24.91 9.54 -15.15
CA GLN A 77 26.35 9.27 -15.27
C GLN A 77 26.68 7.78 -15.45
N TYR A 78 25.73 6.91 -15.27
CA TYR A 78 25.88 5.47 -15.44
C TYR A 78 24.74 4.89 -16.28
N PRO A 79 25.00 3.82 -17.04
CA PRO A 79 23.96 3.21 -17.86
C PRO A 79 22.90 2.52 -17.00
N VAL A 80 21.65 2.59 -17.48
CA VAL A 80 20.52 1.82 -16.97
C VAL A 80 19.97 0.97 -18.09
N VAL A 81 19.72 -0.31 -17.84
CA VAL A 81 19.27 -1.27 -18.84
C VAL A 81 18.16 -2.13 -18.28
N LEU A 82 17.03 -2.15 -18.95
CA LEU A 82 15.95 -3.10 -18.67
C LEU A 82 16.27 -4.44 -19.34
N ASP A 83 16.18 -5.53 -18.60
CA ASP A 83 16.04 -6.87 -19.16
C ASP A 83 14.55 -7.26 -19.20
N PRO A 84 13.90 -7.23 -20.37
CA PRO A 84 12.48 -7.52 -20.47
C PRO A 84 12.17 -9.01 -20.24
N ALA A 85 13.15 -9.91 -20.40
CA ALA A 85 12.93 -11.34 -20.18
C ALA A 85 12.80 -11.68 -18.71
N THR A 86 13.54 -10.98 -17.86
CA THR A 86 13.51 -11.14 -16.40
C THR A 86 12.69 -10.06 -15.69
N ALA A 87 12.30 -8.99 -16.39
CA ALA A 87 11.68 -7.78 -15.82
C ALA A 87 12.51 -7.21 -14.65
N THR A 88 13.83 -7.14 -14.85
CA THR A 88 14.77 -6.51 -13.93
C THR A 88 15.46 -5.32 -14.58
N VAL A 89 15.90 -4.37 -13.78
CA VAL A 89 16.63 -3.20 -14.26
C VAL A 89 18.04 -3.20 -13.67
N LEU A 90 19.04 -3.16 -14.53
CA LEU A 90 20.45 -3.04 -14.13
C LEU A 90 20.87 -1.57 -14.25
N ALA A 91 21.25 -0.95 -13.16
CA ALA A 91 21.88 0.36 -13.10
C ALA A 91 23.37 0.22 -12.79
N GLY A 92 24.21 0.98 -13.47
CA GLY A 92 25.66 0.94 -13.28
C GLY A 92 26.41 0.37 -14.47
N LYS A 93 27.74 0.51 -14.47
CA LYS A 93 28.60 0.01 -15.54
C LYS A 93 28.57 -1.53 -15.58
N PRO A 94 28.36 -2.17 -16.73
CA PRO A 94 28.37 -3.64 -16.82
C PRO A 94 29.65 -4.29 -16.30
N THR A 95 30.76 -3.56 -16.40
CA THR A 95 32.08 -3.99 -15.94
C THR A 95 32.31 -3.79 -14.42
N ALA A 96 31.37 -3.19 -13.70
CA ALA A 96 31.49 -3.01 -12.26
C ALA A 96 31.67 -4.36 -11.56
N PRO A 97 32.68 -4.49 -10.68
CA PRO A 97 33.04 -5.77 -10.09
C PRO A 97 32.00 -6.34 -9.14
N THR A 98 31.27 -5.48 -8.44
CA THR A 98 30.27 -5.92 -7.46
C THR A 98 28.86 -5.72 -8.03
N THR A 99 28.05 -6.77 -7.98
CA THR A 99 26.61 -6.68 -8.23
C THR A 99 25.87 -6.70 -6.90
N ILE A 100 24.97 -5.74 -6.75
CA ILE A 100 23.99 -5.72 -5.67
C ILE A 100 22.63 -6.05 -6.29
N ASP A 101 21.97 -7.09 -5.83
CA ASP A 101 20.60 -7.41 -6.19
C ASP A 101 19.66 -6.85 -5.10
N ALA A 102 18.78 -5.92 -5.46
CA ALA A 102 17.80 -5.30 -4.57
C ALA A 102 16.40 -5.82 -4.92
N TYR A 103 15.80 -6.58 -4.02
CA TYR A 103 14.44 -7.10 -4.14
C TYR A 103 13.50 -6.19 -3.35
N GLU A 104 12.65 -5.44 -4.04
CA GLU A 104 11.90 -4.34 -3.46
C GLU A 104 10.43 -4.32 -3.89
N ASP A 105 9.61 -3.71 -3.02
CA ASP A 105 8.20 -3.43 -3.28
C ASP A 105 7.93 -1.95 -2.97
N PHE A 106 7.33 -1.23 -3.91
CA PHE A 106 7.06 0.21 -3.76
C PHE A 106 6.04 0.56 -2.67
N LEU A 107 5.33 -0.42 -2.12
CA LEU A 107 4.47 -0.22 -0.96
C LEU A 107 5.18 -0.51 0.37
N CYS A 108 6.31 -1.22 0.34
CA CYS A 108 7.03 -1.65 1.55
C CYS A 108 7.71 -0.48 2.26
N PRO A 109 7.31 -0.11 3.49
CA PRO A 109 7.93 1.00 4.22
C PRO A 109 9.42 0.79 4.47
N ILE A 110 9.83 -0.46 4.75
CA ILE A 110 11.24 -0.80 5.02
C ILE A 110 12.08 -0.68 3.74
N CYS A 111 11.51 -0.87 2.54
CA CYS A 111 12.19 -0.56 1.29
C CYS A 111 12.47 0.94 1.17
N GLY A 112 11.51 1.80 1.53
CA GLY A 112 11.74 3.24 1.57
C GLY A 112 12.79 3.67 2.59
N GLU A 113 12.84 3.01 3.75
CA GLU A 113 13.91 3.21 4.73
C GLU A 113 15.28 2.79 4.16
N PHE A 114 15.34 1.64 3.47
CA PHE A 114 16.57 1.16 2.82
C PHE A 114 17.07 2.17 1.78
N GLU A 115 16.21 2.59 0.86
CA GLU A 115 16.58 3.53 -0.20
C GLU A 115 17.01 4.88 0.39
N SER A 116 16.24 5.44 1.31
CA SER A 116 16.59 6.71 1.97
C SER A 116 17.93 6.67 2.70
N ALA A 117 18.26 5.55 3.35
CA ALA A 117 19.47 5.43 4.14
C ALA A 117 20.70 5.08 3.30
N ASN A 118 20.55 4.29 2.22
CA ASN A 118 21.68 3.67 1.52
C ASN A 118 21.90 4.20 0.12
N PHE A 119 20.85 4.63 -0.60
CA PHE A 119 20.96 5.04 -1.99
C PHE A 119 21.99 6.16 -2.21
N PRO A 120 22.10 7.22 -1.36
CA PRO A 120 23.12 8.26 -1.58
C PRO A 120 24.57 7.75 -1.54
N ALA A 121 24.83 6.67 -0.79
CA ALA A 121 26.14 6.03 -0.77
C ALA A 121 26.32 5.06 -1.95
N MET A 122 25.28 4.31 -2.30
CA MET A 122 25.28 3.43 -3.49
C MET A 122 25.45 4.22 -4.78
N GLU A 123 24.80 5.39 -4.89
CA GLU A 123 24.90 6.26 -6.07
C GLU A 123 26.36 6.67 -6.34
N LYS A 124 27.10 7.09 -5.33
CA LYS A 124 28.52 7.41 -5.45
C LYS A 124 29.35 6.22 -6.00
N GLN A 125 28.99 5.01 -5.60
CA GLN A 125 29.66 3.79 -6.08
C GLN A 125 29.22 3.42 -7.52
N LEU A 126 27.96 3.69 -7.87
CA LEU A 126 27.46 3.57 -9.26
C LEU A 126 28.19 4.52 -10.20
N GLU A 127 28.34 5.80 -9.83
CA GLU A 127 29.09 6.81 -10.58
C GLU A 127 30.57 6.40 -10.74
N ALA A 128 31.20 5.97 -9.65
CA ALA A 128 32.56 5.46 -9.65
C ALA A 128 32.73 4.21 -10.52
N GLY A 129 31.65 3.45 -10.72
CA GLY A 129 31.66 2.18 -11.45
C GLY A 129 32.22 1.02 -10.64
N THR A 130 32.17 1.09 -9.33
CA THR A 130 32.62 0.03 -8.40
C THR A 130 31.50 -0.96 -8.12
N ILE A 131 30.25 -0.53 -8.22
CA ILE A 131 29.06 -1.38 -8.13
C ILE A 131 28.16 -1.23 -9.35
N LYS A 132 27.28 -2.20 -9.52
CA LYS A 132 26.05 -2.13 -10.30
C LYS A 132 24.92 -2.71 -9.46
N VAL A 133 23.74 -2.14 -9.59
CA VAL A 133 22.54 -2.56 -8.85
C VAL A 133 21.56 -3.18 -9.83
N ARG A 134 21.09 -4.39 -9.53
CA ARG A 134 19.98 -5.02 -10.23
C ARG A 134 18.74 -4.91 -9.38
N TYR A 135 17.79 -4.14 -9.84
CA TYR A 135 16.49 -3.95 -9.17
C TYR A 135 15.50 -5.03 -9.61
N HIS A 136 14.96 -5.75 -8.63
CA HIS A 136 13.90 -6.73 -8.76
C HIS A 136 12.64 -6.13 -8.15
N MET A 137 11.83 -5.46 -8.99
CA MET A 137 10.55 -4.88 -8.54
C MET A 137 9.55 -6.00 -8.33
N LEU A 138 9.04 -6.13 -7.10
CA LEU A 138 8.12 -7.19 -6.69
C LEU A 138 6.76 -6.64 -6.29
N ASN A 139 5.81 -7.55 -6.07
CA ASN A 139 4.43 -7.24 -5.68
C ASN A 139 4.00 -8.01 -4.42
N LEU A 140 4.91 -8.15 -3.46
CA LEU A 140 4.71 -8.86 -2.19
C LEU A 140 3.52 -8.28 -1.40
N LEU A 141 3.33 -6.97 -1.48
CA LEU A 141 2.33 -6.22 -0.71
C LEU A 141 1.09 -5.82 -1.52
N ASP A 142 0.82 -6.48 -2.65
CA ASP A 142 -0.36 -6.16 -3.48
C ASP A 142 -1.67 -6.15 -2.69
N ASP A 143 -1.85 -7.09 -1.76
CA ASP A 143 -3.04 -7.20 -0.90
C ASP A 143 -3.07 -6.15 0.23
N ARG A 144 -2.02 -5.37 0.38
CA ARG A 144 -1.89 -4.31 1.39
C ARG A 144 -2.25 -2.92 0.87
N SER A 145 -2.87 -2.81 -0.31
CA SER A 145 -3.47 -1.57 -0.81
C SER A 145 -4.98 -1.71 -0.97
N THR A 146 -5.70 -0.59 -1.00
CA THR A 146 -7.16 -0.58 -1.19
C THR A 146 -7.54 0.43 -2.29
N PRO A 147 -7.94 -0.01 -3.51
CA PRO A 147 -8.02 -1.41 -3.93
C PRO A 147 -6.65 -2.11 -3.98
N SER A 148 -6.65 -3.43 -3.90
CA SER A 148 -5.46 -4.28 -4.06
C SER A 148 -4.81 -4.07 -5.44
N GLY A 149 -3.47 -4.26 -5.53
CA GLY A 149 -2.74 -4.26 -6.79
C GLY A 149 -1.82 -3.07 -7.02
N TYR A 150 -1.61 -2.20 -6.02
CA TYR A 150 -0.71 -1.05 -6.16
C TYR A 150 0.73 -1.46 -6.45
N SER A 151 1.27 -2.45 -5.75
CA SER A 151 2.66 -2.90 -5.93
C SER A 151 2.92 -3.37 -7.36
N THR A 152 2.02 -4.21 -7.92
CA THR A 152 2.09 -4.62 -9.33
C THR A 152 2.02 -3.42 -10.27
N MET A 153 1.09 -2.49 -10.04
CA MET A 153 0.88 -1.33 -10.89
C MET A 153 2.09 -0.39 -10.88
N ALA A 154 2.67 -0.12 -9.70
CA ALA A 154 3.85 0.71 -9.54
C ALA A 154 5.09 0.06 -10.20
N ALA A 155 5.32 -1.23 -9.94
CA ALA A 155 6.41 -2.01 -10.53
C ALA A 155 6.31 -2.05 -12.07
N ASN A 156 5.13 -2.35 -12.62
CA ASN A 156 4.91 -2.34 -14.07
C ASN A 156 5.17 -0.96 -14.69
N THR A 157 4.77 0.12 -14.00
CA THR A 157 5.00 1.49 -14.50
C THR A 157 6.49 1.85 -14.44
N ALA A 158 7.23 1.45 -13.40
CA ALA A 158 8.68 1.65 -13.31
C ALA A 158 9.42 0.92 -14.44
N LEU A 159 9.02 -0.32 -14.75
CA LEU A 159 9.57 -1.08 -15.88
C LEU A 159 9.18 -0.46 -17.22
N ALA A 160 8.00 0.14 -17.36
CA ALA A 160 7.62 0.89 -18.55
C ALA A 160 8.49 2.15 -18.75
N VAL A 161 8.82 2.84 -17.66
CA VAL A 161 9.79 3.96 -17.69
C VAL A 161 11.16 3.46 -18.12
N ALA A 162 11.67 2.38 -17.54
CA ALA A 162 12.95 1.80 -17.91
C ALA A 162 13.00 1.34 -19.39
N ALA A 163 11.87 0.88 -19.95
CA ALA A 163 11.75 0.50 -21.35
C ALA A 163 11.76 1.71 -22.29
N ALA A 164 11.08 2.79 -21.93
CA ALA A 164 10.89 3.97 -22.77
C ALA A 164 12.03 4.99 -22.67
N ALA A 165 12.57 5.18 -21.46
CA ALA A 165 13.61 6.14 -21.14
C ALA A 165 14.46 5.61 -19.95
N PRO A 166 15.42 4.71 -20.20
CA PRO A 166 16.19 4.06 -19.15
C PRO A 166 16.89 5.05 -18.20
N ASP A 167 17.36 6.18 -18.71
CA ASP A 167 17.98 7.27 -17.95
C ASP A 167 17.03 7.95 -16.94
N LYS A 168 15.72 7.70 -17.03
CA LYS A 168 14.69 8.21 -16.13
C LYS A 168 14.23 7.20 -15.07
N PHE A 169 14.71 5.97 -15.15
CA PHE A 169 14.29 4.92 -14.22
C PHE A 169 14.64 5.29 -12.78
N ILE A 170 15.86 5.73 -12.50
CA ILE A 170 16.30 6.06 -11.15
C ILE A 170 15.51 7.25 -10.60
N ASP A 171 15.30 8.30 -11.41
CA ASP A 171 14.45 9.45 -11.02
C ASP A 171 13.03 9.00 -10.65
N PHE A 172 12.45 8.08 -11.42
CA PHE A 172 11.12 7.54 -11.18
C PHE A 172 11.07 6.66 -9.92
N HIS A 173 12.03 5.77 -9.77
CA HIS A 173 12.19 4.86 -8.63
C HIS A 173 12.31 5.64 -7.31
N ASP A 174 13.22 6.59 -7.24
CA ASP A 174 13.44 7.41 -6.06
C ASP A 174 12.23 8.30 -5.74
N SER A 175 11.55 8.82 -6.77
CA SER A 175 10.29 9.56 -6.58
C SER A 175 9.21 8.74 -5.89
N LEU A 176 9.08 7.45 -6.22
CA LEU A 176 8.09 6.57 -5.59
C LEU A 176 8.43 6.29 -4.12
N PHE A 177 9.70 6.04 -3.80
CA PHE A 177 10.14 5.81 -2.43
C PHE A 177 10.16 7.10 -1.59
N SER A 178 10.42 8.26 -2.18
CA SER A 178 10.37 9.55 -1.48
C SER A 178 8.98 9.91 -0.95
N LYS A 179 7.93 9.36 -1.56
CA LYS A 179 6.53 9.58 -1.19
C LYS A 179 5.71 8.31 -1.35
N GLN A 180 5.94 7.36 -0.47
CA GLN A 180 5.18 6.11 -0.46
C GLN A 180 3.74 6.32 0.06
N PRO A 181 2.74 5.56 -0.47
CA PRO A 181 1.45 5.44 0.17
C PRO A 181 1.55 4.58 1.44
N GLU A 182 0.61 4.77 2.36
CA GLU A 182 0.50 3.94 3.56
C GLU A 182 -0.03 2.54 3.21
N GLU A 183 0.51 1.50 3.85
CA GLU A 183 -0.09 0.16 3.78
C GLU A 183 -1.56 0.19 4.23
N ASN A 184 -2.37 -0.63 3.59
CA ASN A 184 -3.82 -0.73 3.78
C ASN A 184 -4.59 0.55 3.41
N GLY A 185 -3.88 1.55 2.88
CA GLY A 185 -4.44 2.77 2.33
C GLY A 185 -4.68 2.68 0.82
N PRO A 186 -5.20 3.76 0.20
CA PRO A 186 -5.25 3.85 -1.24
C PRO A 186 -3.81 4.05 -1.75
N GLY A 187 -3.34 3.16 -2.62
CA GLY A 187 -2.11 3.37 -3.37
C GLY A 187 -2.21 4.56 -4.34
N TRP A 188 -1.12 4.92 -4.98
CA TRP A 188 -1.18 5.84 -6.11
C TRP A 188 -1.96 5.20 -7.26
N THR A 189 -2.81 5.98 -7.90
CA THR A 189 -3.56 5.53 -9.07
C THR A 189 -2.66 5.46 -10.31
N GLN A 190 -3.05 4.68 -11.33
CA GLN A 190 -2.34 4.62 -12.60
C GLN A 190 -2.15 6.01 -13.22
N ALA A 191 -3.16 6.88 -13.14
CA ALA A 191 -3.07 8.24 -13.64
C ALA A 191 -2.01 9.09 -12.92
N GLN A 192 -1.84 8.90 -11.61
CA GLN A 192 -0.82 9.59 -10.82
C GLN A 192 0.59 9.08 -11.15
N LEU A 193 0.75 7.77 -11.33
CA LEU A 193 2.01 7.15 -11.76
C LEU A 193 2.40 7.63 -13.17
N SER A 194 1.46 7.64 -14.13
CA SER A 194 1.70 8.16 -15.49
C SER A 194 1.97 9.67 -15.48
N ASN A 195 1.34 10.44 -14.59
CA ASN A 195 1.64 11.86 -14.42
C ASN A 195 3.07 12.09 -13.90
N LEU A 196 3.54 11.27 -12.95
CA LEU A 196 4.93 11.32 -12.49
C LEU A 196 5.88 11.06 -13.67
N ALA A 197 5.68 9.98 -14.43
CA ALA A 197 6.49 9.67 -15.61
C ALA A 197 6.51 10.84 -16.61
N GLY A 198 5.34 11.43 -16.90
CA GLY A 198 5.23 12.59 -17.78
C GLY A 198 6.01 13.81 -17.31
N ARG A 199 6.05 14.08 -16.00
CA ARG A 199 6.86 15.16 -15.41
C ARG A 199 8.36 14.90 -15.46
N LEU A 200 8.77 13.64 -15.54
CA LEU A 200 10.15 13.22 -15.79
C LEU A 200 10.48 13.15 -17.28
N GLY A 201 9.54 13.52 -18.15
CA GLY A 201 9.72 13.54 -19.60
C GLY A 201 9.39 12.23 -20.30
N VAL A 202 8.76 11.27 -19.62
CA VAL A 202 8.42 9.94 -20.17
C VAL A 202 6.93 9.87 -20.46
N SER A 203 6.58 9.75 -21.75
CA SER A 203 5.18 9.64 -22.21
C SER A 203 5.14 9.10 -23.64
N GLY A 204 3.96 8.77 -24.11
CA GLY A 204 3.70 8.39 -25.49
C GLY A 204 3.14 6.99 -25.66
N PRO A 205 2.70 6.63 -26.89
CA PRO A 205 1.91 5.42 -27.13
C PRO A 205 2.59 4.12 -26.69
N ALA A 206 3.92 4.02 -26.81
CA ALA A 206 4.67 2.83 -26.39
C ALA A 206 4.66 2.66 -24.88
N PHE A 207 4.93 3.74 -24.12
CA PHE A 207 4.81 3.76 -22.66
C PHE A 207 3.38 3.45 -22.21
N ASP A 208 2.39 4.14 -22.78
CA ASP A 208 0.99 3.96 -22.44
C ASP A 208 0.51 2.52 -22.71
N SER A 209 0.99 1.89 -23.78
CA SER A 209 0.65 0.49 -24.09
C SER A 209 1.17 -0.48 -23.03
N VAL A 210 2.39 -0.31 -22.56
CA VAL A 210 2.98 -1.14 -21.49
C VAL A 210 2.22 -0.97 -20.18
N VAL A 211 1.96 0.28 -19.82
CA VAL A 211 1.28 0.64 -18.58
C VAL A 211 -0.16 0.11 -18.58
N ASN A 212 -0.94 0.42 -19.60
CA ASN A 212 -2.36 0.02 -19.68
C ASN A 212 -2.54 -1.49 -19.89
N GLY A 213 -1.59 -2.14 -20.56
CA GLY A 213 -1.58 -3.57 -20.79
C GLY A 213 -1.06 -4.40 -19.62
N ASN A 214 -0.54 -3.75 -18.57
CA ASN A 214 0.15 -4.45 -17.45
C ASN A 214 1.17 -5.48 -17.96
N THR A 215 2.00 -5.07 -18.92
CA THR A 215 2.86 -5.94 -19.73
C THR A 215 3.79 -6.82 -18.90
N TYR A 216 4.31 -6.30 -17.80
CA TYR A 216 5.25 -7.01 -16.92
C TYR A 216 4.58 -7.68 -15.71
N GLY A 217 3.27 -7.50 -15.48
CA GLY A 217 2.58 -7.98 -14.27
C GLY A 217 2.77 -9.47 -14.01
N ALA A 218 2.61 -10.33 -15.03
CA ALA A 218 2.81 -11.76 -14.88
C ALA A 218 4.27 -12.13 -14.55
N LYS A 219 5.25 -11.37 -15.07
CA LYS A 219 6.67 -11.60 -14.79
C LYS A 219 7.02 -11.12 -13.38
N ILE A 220 6.50 -9.99 -12.92
CA ILE A 220 6.64 -9.49 -11.56
C ILE A 220 6.16 -10.56 -10.56
N GLN A 221 4.96 -11.12 -10.77
CA GLN A 221 4.43 -12.20 -9.93
C GLN A 221 5.31 -13.46 -9.97
N SER A 222 5.81 -13.82 -11.15
CA SER A 222 6.73 -14.97 -11.30
C SER A 222 8.04 -14.76 -10.55
N ASN A 223 8.57 -13.52 -10.58
CA ASN A 223 9.79 -13.15 -9.85
C ASN A 223 9.58 -13.23 -8.33
N LEU A 224 8.43 -12.76 -7.83
CA LEU A 224 8.07 -12.92 -6.43
C LEU A 224 8.04 -14.40 -6.03
N THR A 225 7.30 -15.23 -6.78
CA THR A 225 7.21 -16.66 -6.50
C THR A 225 8.59 -17.34 -6.51
N ALA A 226 9.47 -16.95 -7.43
CA ALA A 226 10.84 -17.47 -7.49
C ALA A 226 11.68 -17.02 -6.27
N ALA A 227 11.55 -15.77 -5.87
CA ALA A 227 12.25 -15.23 -4.70
C ALA A 227 11.78 -15.89 -3.39
N GLU A 228 10.48 -16.10 -3.23
CA GLU A 228 9.90 -16.81 -2.09
C GLU A 228 10.36 -18.28 -2.00
N ALA A 229 10.61 -18.91 -3.14
CA ALA A 229 11.07 -20.30 -3.21
C ALA A 229 12.59 -20.47 -3.05
N ASP A 230 13.37 -19.39 -3.16
CA ASP A 230 14.84 -19.48 -3.10
C ASP A 230 15.35 -19.47 -1.65
N PRO A 231 15.94 -20.59 -1.16
CA PRO A 231 16.49 -20.65 0.21
C PRO A 231 17.60 -19.62 0.46
N ALA A 232 18.33 -19.18 -0.59
CA ALA A 232 19.40 -18.20 -0.46
C ALA A 232 18.90 -16.78 -0.16
N LEU A 233 17.63 -16.50 -0.42
CA LEU A 233 16.99 -15.21 -0.18
C LEU A 233 16.20 -15.16 1.15
N GLN A 234 16.10 -16.27 1.86
CA GLN A 234 15.35 -16.35 3.11
C GLN A 234 16.06 -15.57 4.22
N GLN A 235 15.29 -14.75 4.93
CA GLN A 235 15.70 -14.05 6.13
C GLN A 235 14.87 -14.56 7.30
N GLN A 236 15.52 -15.14 8.31
CA GLN A 236 14.82 -15.73 9.48
C GLN A 236 13.75 -16.78 9.12
N GLY A 237 13.94 -17.50 7.99
CA GLY A 237 13.04 -18.56 7.57
C GLY A 237 11.90 -18.15 6.63
N ALA A 238 11.89 -16.89 6.18
CA ALA A 238 10.94 -16.39 5.19
C ALA A 238 11.60 -15.38 4.25
N PHE A 239 11.07 -15.24 3.03
CA PHE A 239 11.41 -14.14 2.13
C PHE A 239 10.65 -12.88 2.56
N GLY A 240 11.27 -11.72 2.39
CA GLY A 240 10.65 -10.41 2.63
C GLY A 240 11.38 -9.30 1.88
N THR A 241 10.73 -8.13 1.77
CA THR A 241 11.33 -6.95 1.14
C THR A 241 11.67 -5.89 2.19
N PRO A 242 12.79 -5.16 2.04
CA PRO A 242 13.81 -5.40 1.01
C PRO A 242 14.68 -6.62 1.35
N THR A 243 14.98 -7.44 0.37
CA THR A 243 16.11 -8.37 0.44
C THR A 243 17.23 -7.83 -0.44
N VAL A 244 18.38 -7.58 0.15
CA VAL A 244 19.58 -7.07 -0.52
C VAL A 244 20.63 -8.14 -0.57
N VAL A 245 21.12 -8.46 -1.75
CA VAL A 245 22.15 -9.49 -1.96
C VAL A 245 23.39 -8.84 -2.56
N ALA A 246 24.54 -9.07 -1.97
CA ALA A 246 25.81 -8.69 -2.56
C ALA A 246 26.78 -9.88 -2.52
N ASN A 247 27.49 -10.11 -3.62
CA ASN A 247 28.41 -11.24 -3.77
C ASN A 247 27.74 -12.60 -3.43
N GLY A 248 26.46 -12.77 -3.80
CA GLY A 248 25.67 -13.99 -3.59
C GLY A 248 25.22 -14.24 -2.15
N LYS A 249 25.30 -13.25 -1.27
CA LYS A 249 24.87 -13.35 0.13
C LYS A 249 23.90 -12.23 0.49
N VAL A 250 22.87 -12.56 1.24
CA VAL A 250 21.98 -11.56 1.82
C VAL A 250 22.76 -10.68 2.80
N VAL A 251 22.58 -9.38 2.64
CA VAL A 251 23.23 -8.35 3.45
C VAL A 251 22.28 -7.91 4.56
N ASN A 252 22.77 -7.84 5.80
CA ASN A 252 22.02 -7.28 6.91
C ASN A 252 22.33 -5.79 7.06
N TRP A 253 21.79 -4.97 6.15
CA TRP A 253 22.07 -3.54 6.08
C TRP A 253 21.58 -2.77 7.32
N GLN A 254 20.56 -3.26 8.03
CA GLN A 254 20.05 -2.62 9.25
C GLN A 254 20.97 -2.79 10.45
N GLN A 255 21.73 -3.88 10.51
CA GLN A 255 22.64 -4.18 11.62
C GLN A 255 24.10 -3.83 11.30
N ASP A 256 24.46 -3.79 10.02
CA ASP A 256 25.81 -3.42 9.57
C ASP A 256 25.79 -2.09 8.81
N PRO A 257 26.07 -0.95 9.44
CA PRO A 257 26.12 0.34 8.77
C PRO A 257 27.26 0.46 7.73
N ASN A 258 28.22 -0.48 7.76
CA ASN A 258 29.36 -0.52 6.85
C ASN A 258 29.22 -1.56 5.74
N TRP A 259 28.04 -2.18 5.61
CA TRP A 259 27.82 -3.27 4.67
C TRP A 259 28.27 -2.94 3.24
N LEU A 260 27.97 -1.73 2.75
CA LEU A 260 28.33 -1.33 1.39
C LEU A 260 29.86 -1.29 1.20
N SER A 261 30.58 -0.72 2.14
CA SER A 261 32.05 -0.67 2.09
C SER A 261 32.70 -2.05 2.23
N SER A 262 32.03 -3.00 2.89
CA SER A 262 32.53 -4.37 3.03
C SER A 262 32.42 -5.19 1.74
N VAL A 263 31.53 -4.83 0.81
CA VAL A 263 31.30 -5.53 -0.45
C VAL A 263 31.94 -4.84 -1.66
N VAL A 264 32.30 -3.58 -1.54
CA VAL A 264 33.05 -2.83 -2.58
C VAL A 264 34.53 -3.18 -2.47
N PRO A 265 35.20 -3.59 -3.57
CA PRO A 265 36.63 -3.85 -3.54
C PRO A 265 37.43 -2.62 -3.14
N THR A 266 38.35 -2.77 -2.19
CA THR A 266 39.37 -1.74 -1.92
C THR A 266 40.40 -1.77 -3.03
N HIS A 267 40.58 -0.65 -3.72
CA HIS A 267 41.63 -0.46 -4.73
C HIS A 267 42.97 -0.16 -4.08
#